data_9adc92f3d040146dfa81f4c90974815a
#
_entry.id   9adc92f3d040146dfa81f4c90974815a
#
_cell.length_a   1.000
_cell.length_b   1.000
_cell.length_c   1.000
_cell.angle_alpha   90.00
_cell.angle_beta   90.00
_cell.angle_gamma   90.00
#
_symmetry.space_group_name_H-M   'P 1'
#
loop_
_entity.id
_entity.type
_entity.pdbx_description
1 polymer ?
#
loop_
_entity_poly.entity_id
_entity_poly.type
_entity_poly.pdbx_seq_one_letter_code
_entity_poly.pdbx_strand_id
1 'polypeptide(L)'
;MQVDVQNTTVISADGSSIKLGKYSGEVILVVNVASYCGNTAQYEDLQKLHDLYSSKGLRILAFPCNDFGKQEPDSLSEIKDFCTTKYGVEFEIYEKVHAKGNTTEPYTTLNKVEPEGDVEWNFEKFLIGKDSKVIARFKPGVKPFDENLIAAIEVALDS
;
A
#
# COMPACT_ATOMS: atom_id res chain seq x y z
N MET A 1 18.13 -7.73 8.75
CA MET A 1 17.73 -6.50 9.48
C MET A 1 16.34 -6.07 9.03
N GLN A 2 15.44 -5.83 9.95
CA GLN A 2 14.11 -5.34 9.59
C GLN A 2 14.16 -3.86 9.20
N VAL A 3 13.40 -3.50 8.17
CA VAL A 3 13.25 -2.11 7.74
C VAL A 3 12.21 -1.44 8.64
N ASP A 4 12.59 -0.30 9.24
CA ASP A 4 11.73 0.49 10.12
C ASP A 4 11.24 1.71 9.34
N VAL A 5 9.93 1.95 9.35
CA VAL A 5 9.31 3.06 8.62
C VAL A 5 8.73 4.13 9.55
N GLN A 6 9.02 4.08 10.83
CA GLN A 6 8.46 5.03 11.81
C GLN A 6 8.68 6.49 11.42
N ASN A 7 9.85 6.81 10.89
CA ASN A 7 10.22 8.17 10.50
C ASN A 7 10.08 8.43 9.00
N THR A 8 9.49 7.49 8.26
CA THR A 8 9.28 7.66 6.82
C THR A 8 8.14 8.64 6.58
N THR A 9 8.44 9.72 5.86
CA THR A 9 7.46 10.77 5.55
C THR A 9 6.82 10.52 4.20
N VAL A 10 5.50 10.54 4.17
CA VAL A 10 4.69 10.41 2.94
C VAL A 10 3.80 11.63 2.79
N ILE A 11 3.26 11.83 1.60
CA ILE A 11 2.40 12.98 1.29
C ILE A 11 0.95 12.48 1.15
N SER A 12 0.06 13.02 1.98
CA SER A 12 -1.36 12.67 1.92
C SER A 12 -2.03 13.34 0.72
N ALA A 13 -3.29 12.96 0.48
CA ALA A 13 -4.06 13.47 -0.66
C ALA A 13 -4.26 14.99 -0.61
N ASP A 14 -4.23 15.60 0.58
CA ASP A 14 -4.38 17.05 0.75
C ASP A 14 -3.05 17.80 0.71
N GLY A 15 -1.94 17.11 0.43
CA GLY A 15 -0.60 17.68 0.35
C GLY A 15 0.14 17.76 1.67
N SER A 16 -0.43 17.26 2.76
CA SER A 16 0.21 17.27 4.08
C SER A 16 1.30 16.21 4.18
N SER A 17 2.38 16.55 4.89
CA SER A 17 3.44 15.58 5.21
C SER A 17 3.05 14.77 6.45
N ILE A 18 3.10 13.45 6.33
CA ILE A 18 2.71 12.53 7.40
C ILE A 18 3.81 11.51 7.60
N LYS A 19 4.20 11.25 8.84
CA LYS A 19 5.12 10.14 9.15
C LYS A 19 4.31 8.86 9.31
N LEU A 20 4.78 7.75 8.75
CA LEU A 20 4.11 6.46 8.89
C LEU A 20 4.03 6.01 10.35
N GLY A 21 4.93 6.49 11.20
CA GLY A 21 4.89 6.23 12.64
C GLY A 21 3.61 6.68 13.33
N LYS A 22 2.83 7.56 12.72
CA LYS A 22 1.51 7.94 13.28
C LYS A 22 0.57 6.74 13.39
N TYR A 23 0.82 5.69 12.60
CA TYR A 23 0.03 4.47 12.64
C TYR A 23 0.60 3.42 13.61
N SER A 24 1.61 3.74 14.42
CA SER A 24 2.16 2.82 15.44
C SER A 24 1.03 2.27 16.30
N GLY A 25 1.05 0.96 16.53
CA GLY A 25 -0.05 0.26 17.21
C GLY A 25 -1.07 -0.32 16.26
N GLU A 26 -1.02 0.05 14.98
CA GLU A 26 -1.87 -0.50 13.93
C GLU A 26 -1.01 -1.26 12.92
N VAL A 27 -1.61 -2.19 12.19
CA VAL A 27 -0.95 -2.93 11.10
C VAL A 27 -1.25 -2.20 9.80
N ILE A 28 -0.22 -1.99 8.98
CA ILE A 28 -0.36 -1.27 7.71
C ILE A 28 -0.10 -2.19 6.53
N LEU A 29 -0.96 -2.15 5.54
CA LEU A 29 -0.73 -2.76 4.23
C LEU A 29 -0.53 -1.64 3.21
N VAL A 30 0.69 -1.50 2.70
CA VAL A 30 1.03 -0.51 1.68
C VAL A 30 0.94 -1.16 0.31
N VAL A 31 0.22 -0.51 -0.60
CA VAL A 31 0.00 -1.03 -1.97
C VAL A 31 0.22 0.11 -2.97
N ASN A 32 1.04 -0.12 -3.99
CA ASN A 32 1.13 0.80 -5.12
C ASN A 32 0.03 0.43 -6.13
N VAL A 33 -0.77 1.40 -6.50
CA VAL A 33 -2.02 1.15 -7.24
C VAL A 33 -2.04 1.85 -8.59
N ALA A 34 -2.88 1.33 -9.50
CA ALA A 34 -3.11 1.91 -10.82
C ALA A 34 -4.54 1.64 -11.29
N SER A 35 -5.06 2.55 -12.11
CA SER A 35 -6.46 2.50 -12.57
C SER A 35 -6.65 1.67 -13.85
N TYR A 36 -5.57 1.42 -14.60
CA TYR A 36 -5.65 0.76 -15.93
C TYR A 36 -4.83 -0.51 -16.04
N CYS A 37 -4.54 -1.16 -14.93
CA CYS A 37 -3.75 -2.39 -14.88
C CYS A 37 -4.64 -3.63 -14.92
N GLY A 38 -4.11 -4.75 -15.40
CA GLY A 38 -4.79 -6.04 -15.29
C GLY A 38 -5.06 -6.46 -13.85
N ASN A 39 -4.27 -5.93 -12.89
CA ASN A 39 -4.44 -6.18 -11.47
C ASN A 39 -5.40 -5.20 -10.78
N THR A 40 -5.96 -4.24 -11.50
CA THR A 40 -6.81 -3.18 -10.91
C THR A 40 -8.04 -3.77 -10.20
N ALA A 41 -8.52 -4.92 -10.65
CA ALA A 41 -9.62 -5.62 -9.97
C ALA A 41 -9.29 -5.99 -8.52
N GLN A 42 -8.02 -5.98 -8.12
CA GLN A 42 -7.63 -6.19 -6.71
C GLN A 42 -8.17 -5.11 -5.77
N TYR A 43 -8.57 -3.94 -6.28
CA TYR A 43 -9.25 -2.93 -5.46
C TYR A 43 -10.48 -3.49 -4.75
N GLU A 44 -11.26 -4.34 -5.42
CA GLU A 44 -12.45 -4.93 -4.82
C GLU A 44 -12.11 -5.74 -3.58
N ASP A 45 -11.09 -6.59 -3.68
CA ASP A 45 -10.67 -7.43 -2.57
C ASP A 45 -9.95 -6.62 -1.48
N LEU A 46 -9.20 -5.57 -1.86
CA LEU A 46 -8.61 -4.66 -0.89
C LEU A 46 -9.69 -3.99 -0.05
N GLN A 47 -10.79 -3.57 -0.68
CA GLN A 47 -11.91 -2.98 0.05
C GLN A 47 -12.56 -4.01 0.98
N LYS A 48 -12.70 -5.26 0.55
CA LYS A 48 -13.20 -6.33 1.42
C LYS A 48 -12.28 -6.58 2.62
N LEU A 49 -10.97 -6.53 2.42
CA LEU A 49 -10.00 -6.60 3.54
C LEU A 49 -10.21 -5.44 4.51
N HIS A 50 -10.40 -4.25 3.99
CA HIS A 50 -10.68 -3.07 4.81
C HIS A 50 -11.94 -3.29 5.65
N ASP A 51 -13.01 -3.77 5.03
CA ASP A 51 -14.29 -4.03 5.72
C ASP A 51 -14.12 -5.04 6.85
N LEU A 52 -13.32 -6.10 6.64
CA LEU A 52 -13.14 -7.17 7.62
C LEU A 52 -12.20 -6.79 8.76
N TYR A 53 -11.14 -6.04 8.48
CA TYR A 53 -10.03 -5.88 9.43
C TYR A 53 -9.79 -4.45 9.92
N SER A 54 -10.44 -3.43 9.33
CA SER A 54 -10.18 -2.05 9.77
C SER A 54 -10.53 -1.83 11.24
N SER A 55 -11.62 -2.42 11.70
CA SER A 55 -12.02 -2.34 13.12
C SER A 55 -11.07 -3.10 14.05
N LYS A 56 -10.25 -4.00 13.49
CA LYS A 56 -9.27 -4.78 14.23
C LYS A 56 -7.88 -4.15 14.22
N GLY A 57 -7.72 -3.02 13.52
CA GLY A 57 -6.47 -2.27 13.49
C GLY A 57 -5.67 -2.38 12.20
N LEU A 58 -6.26 -2.85 11.10
CA LEU A 58 -5.60 -2.83 9.79
C LEU A 58 -5.87 -1.51 9.09
N ARG A 59 -4.82 -0.88 8.57
CA ARG A 59 -4.91 0.30 7.70
C ARG A 59 -4.33 -0.04 6.33
N ILE A 60 -5.11 0.12 5.28
CA ILE A 60 -4.62 -0.03 3.91
C ILE A 60 -4.29 1.36 3.40
N LEU A 61 -3.06 1.55 2.92
CA LEU A 61 -2.58 2.80 2.36
C LEU A 61 -2.24 2.56 0.90
N ALA A 62 -2.99 3.20 0.01
CA ALA A 62 -2.81 3.06 -1.43
C ALA A 62 -2.02 4.25 -1.98
N PHE A 63 -0.96 3.97 -2.72
CA PHE A 63 -0.09 4.97 -3.34
C PHE A 63 -0.18 4.83 -4.86
N PRO A 64 -0.91 5.73 -5.55
CA PRO A 64 -0.97 5.68 -7.01
C PRO A 64 0.41 5.89 -7.63
N CYS A 65 0.73 5.10 -8.65
CA CYS A 65 2.03 5.12 -9.28
C CYS A 65 1.91 4.88 -10.78
N ASN A 66 2.49 5.78 -11.60
CA ASN A 66 2.45 5.68 -13.05
C ASN A 66 3.69 5.04 -13.66
N ASP A 67 4.59 4.48 -12.85
CA ASP A 67 5.88 3.95 -13.30
C ASP A 67 5.79 2.64 -14.08
N PHE A 68 4.68 1.92 -13.95
CA PHE A 68 4.53 0.58 -14.53
C PHE A 68 3.54 0.62 -15.70
N GLY A 69 4.09 0.68 -16.92
CA GLY A 69 3.27 0.70 -18.12
C GLY A 69 2.43 1.96 -18.31
N LYS A 70 2.70 3.01 -17.54
CA LYS A 70 1.92 4.26 -17.56
C LYS A 70 0.42 4.01 -17.35
N GLN A 71 0.10 3.11 -16.43
CA GLN A 71 -1.28 2.68 -16.16
C GLN A 71 -1.98 3.50 -15.07
N GLU A 72 -1.36 4.61 -14.63
CA GLU A 72 -1.96 5.58 -13.72
C GLU A 72 -1.66 7.02 -14.18
N PRO A 73 -2.09 7.42 -15.39
CA PRO A 73 -1.77 8.75 -15.91
C PRO A 73 -2.64 9.87 -15.36
N ASP A 74 -3.76 9.55 -14.72
CA ASP A 74 -4.76 10.51 -14.31
C ASP A 74 -4.31 11.34 -13.09
N SER A 75 -5.00 12.44 -12.83
CA SER A 75 -4.78 13.25 -11.63
C SER A 75 -5.25 12.48 -10.40
N LEU A 76 -4.74 12.87 -9.22
CA LEU A 76 -5.16 12.25 -7.96
C LEU A 76 -6.68 12.35 -7.75
N SER A 77 -7.28 13.48 -8.09
CA SER A 77 -8.74 13.66 -7.99
C SER A 77 -9.49 12.65 -8.84
N GLU A 78 -9.06 12.45 -10.09
CA GLU A 78 -9.68 11.48 -10.99
C GLU A 78 -9.48 10.05 -10.51
N ILE A 79 -8.30 9.74 -9.95
CA ILE A 79 -8.01 8.42 -9.37
C ILE A 79 -8.95 8.14 -8.20
N LYS A 80 -9.13 9.10 -7.29
CA LYS A 80 -10.03 8.95 -6.14
C LYS A 80 -11.48 8.74 -6.60
N ASP A 81 -11.93 9.50 -7.59
CA ASP A 81 -13.27 9.33 -8.15
C ASP A 81 -13.45 7.95 -8.76
N PHE A 82 -12.46 7.47 -9.51
CA PHE A 82 -12.48 6.13 -10.09
C PHE A 82 -12.60 5.05 -9.02
N CYS A 83 -11.76 5.13 -7.98
CA CYS A 83 -11.77 4.15 -6.88
C CYS A 83 -13.11 4.14 -6.14
N THR A 84 -13.65 5.32 -5.83
CA THR A 84 -14.92 5.44 -5.12
C THR A 84 -16.08 4.95 -5.96
N THR A 85 -16.14 5.40 -7.24
CA THR A 85 -17.28 5.12 -8.12
C THR A 85 -17.33 3.66 -8.55
N LYS A 86 -16.17 3.08 -8.91
CA LYS A 86 -16.11 1.73 -9.46
C LYS A 86 -16.02 0.65 -8.40
N TYR A 87 -15.27 0.90 -7.32
CA TYR A 87 -14.94 -0.12 -6.31
C TYR A 87 -15.43 0.23 -4.90
N GLY A 88 -16.00 1.41 -4.69
CA GLY A 88 -16.46 1.83 -3.36
C GLY A 88 -15.34 1.91 -2.34
N VAL A 89 -14.14 2.29 -2.76
CA VAL A 89 -12.96 2.32 -1.89
C VAL A 89 -13.14 3.31 -0.74
N GLU A 90 -12.93 2.84 0.49
CA GLU A 90 -12.99 3.65 1.72
C GLU A 90 -11.64 3.77 2.43
N PHE A 91 -10.64 2.94 2.07
CA PHE A 91 -9.29 3.08 2.62
C PHE A 91 -8.58 4.30 2.03
N GLU A 92 -7.46 4.71 2.67
CA GLU A 92 -6.78 5.95 2.31
C GLU A 92 -6.01 5.84 1.00
N ILE A 93 -6.19 6.83 0.13
CA ILE A 93 -5.42 7.00 -1.10
C ILE A 93 -4.52 8.22 -0.91
N TYR A 94 -3.21 7.99 -1.02
CA TYR A 94 -2.19 9.02 -0.83
C TYR A 94 -1.83 9.67 -2.17
N GLU A 95 -0.95 10.68 -2.12
CA GLU A 95 -0.43 11.33 -3.33
C GLU A 95 0.34 10.34 -4.19
N LYS A 96 0.38 10.59 -5.50
CA LYS A 96 1.12 9.77 -6.45
C LYS A 96 2.60 9.72 -6.10
N VAL A 97 3.21 8.56 -6.33
CA VAL A 97 4.62 8.29 -5.98
C VAL A 97 5.38 7.66 -7.15
N HIS A 98 6.70 7.57 -6.97
CA HIS A 98 7.57 6.78 -7.83
C HIS A 98 8.10 5.58 -7.02
N ALA A 99 7.90 4.39 -7.55
CA ALA A 99 8.25 3.13 -6.88
C ALA A 99 9.45 2.41 -7.50
N LYS A 100 9.99 2.95 -8.61
CA LYS A 100 11.22 2.43 -9.22
C LYS A 100 12.05 3.57 -9.78
N GLY A 101 13.34 3.32 -9.99
CA GLY A 101 14.28 4.32 -10.51
C GLY A 101 14.54 5.40 -9.47
N ASN A 102 14.17 6.63 -9.75
CA ASN A 102 14.21 7.74 -8.79
C ASN A 102 12.98 7.69 -7.90
N THR A 103 13.04 6.86 -6.88
CA THR A 103 11.89 6.61 -6.01
C THR A 103 11.58 7.80 -5.10
N THR A 104 10.30 7.89 -4.71
CA THR A 104 9.85 8.76 -3.62
C THR A 104 9.37 7.89 -2.46
N GLU A 105 9.33 8.47 -1.25
CA GLU A 105 8.82 7.71 -0.12
C GLU A 105 7.33 7.38 -0.31
N PRO A 106 6.89 6.24 0.16
CA PRO A 106 7.60 5.31 1.07
C PRO A 106 8.55 4.32 0.37
N TYR A 107 8.63 4.34 -0.96
CA TYR A 107 9.32 3.29 -1.70
C TYR A 107 10.85 3.38 -1.63
N THR A 108 11.41 4.58 -1.42
CA THR A 108 12.85 4.68 -1.16
C THR A 108 13.24 3.81 0.03
N THR A 109 12.44 3.79 1.07
CA THR A 109 12.67 2.96 2.26
C THR A 109 12.21 1.52 2.04
N LEU A 110 11.00 1.33 1.52
CA LEU A 110 10.40 -0.01 1.38
C LEU A 110 11.19 -0.92 0.43
N ASN A 111 11.80 -0.35 -0.61
CA ASN A 111 12.56 -1.15 -1.57
C ASN A 111 13.83 -1.77 -0.99
N LYS A 112 14.19 -1.41 0.25
CA LYS A 112 15.27 -2.07 1.00
C LYS A 112 14.85 -3.40 1.61
N VAL A 113 13.55 -3.70 1.63
CA VAL A 113 13.00 -4.96 2.16
C VAL A 113 13.35 -6.10 1.21
N GLU A 114 13.79 -7.24 1.77
CA GLU A 114 14.11 -8.41 0.96
C GLU A 114 12.88 -8.99 0.23
N PRO A 115 13.03 -9.41 -1.01
CA PRO A 115 14.23 -9.27 -1.85
C PRO A 115 14.47 -7.82 -2.27
N GLU A 116 15.61 -7.26 -1.88
CA GLU A 116 15.92 -5.84 -2.08
C GLU A 116 15.87 -5.46 -3.55
N GLY A 117 15.26 -4.31 -3.86
CA GLY A 117 15.14 -3.80 -5.21
C GLY A 117 13.83 -3.09 -5.44
N ASP A 118 13.68 -2.54 -6.64
CA ASP A 118 12.49 -1.82 -7.04
C ASP A 118 11.25 -2.71 -7.02
N VAL A 119 10.08 -2.09 -6.81
CA VAL A 119 8.79 -2.73 -7.01
C VAL A 119 8.72 -3.25 -8.45
N GLU A 120 8.21 -4.45 -8.63
CA GLU A 120 8.20 -5.14 -9.94
C GLU A 120 7.08 -4.67 -10.85
N TRP A 121 5.90 -4.38 -10.29
CA TRP A 121 4.72 -3.96 -11.05
C TRP A 121 3.66 -3.37 -10.11
N ASN A 122 2.53 -2.93 -10.69
CA ASN A 122 1.40 -2.43 -9.91
C ASN A 122 0.85 -3.48 -8.94
N PHE A 123 0.39 -3.04 -7.78
CA PHE A 123 -0.22 -3.87 -6.73
C PHE A 123 0.75 -4.80 -5.99
N GLU A 124 2.01 -4.44 -5.90
CA GLU A 124 2.91 -5.08 -4.94
C GLU A 124 2.56 -4.58 -3.53
N LYS A 125 2.70 -5.46 -2.53
CA LYS A 125 2.24 -5.17 -1.16
C LYS A 125 3.39 -5.30 -0.17
N PHE A 126 3.38 -4.39 0.81
CA PHE A 126 4.29 -4.45 1.96
C PHE A 126 3.44 -4.44 3.22
N LEU A 127 3.67 -5.41 4.10
CA LEU A 127 2.97 -5.50 5.39
C LEU A 127 3.86 -4.97 6.49
N ILE A 128 3.35 -4.02 7.28
CA ILE A 128 4.08 -3.35 8.35
C ILE A 128 3.38 -3.66 9.67
N GLY A 129 4.15 -4.09 10.67
CA GLY A 129 3.64 -4.44 11.98
C GLY A 129 3.32 -3.23 12.86
N LYS A 130 2.77 -3.51 14.03
CA LYS A 130 2.40 -2.48 15.02
C LYS A 130 3.60 -1.68 15.53
N ASP A 131 4.80 -2.24 15.41
CA ASP A 131 6.06 -1.60 15.79
C ASP A 131 6.69 -0.76 14.67
N SER A 132 5.96 -0.52 13.58
CA SER A 132 6.43 0.21 12.38
C SER A 132 7.55 -0.49 11.62
N LYS A 133 7.75 -1.79 11.83
CA LYS A 133 8.75 -2.57 11.10
C LYS A 133 8.08 -3.42 10.05
N VAL A 134 8.72 -3.49 8.86
CA VAL A 134 8.17 -4.28 7.76
C VAL A 134 8.31 -5.76 8.04
N ILE A 135 7.20 -6.48 7.97
CA ILE A 135 7.12 -7.91 8.24
C ILE A 135 7.35 -8.72 6.97
N ALA A 136 6.76 -8.29 5.85
CA ALA A 136 6.75 -9.08 4.62
C ALA A 136 6.51 -8.21 3.39
N ARG A 137 6.95 -8.73 2.25
CA ARG A 137 6.77 -8.12 0.93
C ARG A 137 6.13 -9.18 0.03
N PHE A 138 5.04 -8.82 -0.65
CA PHE A 138 4.28 -9.73 -1.49
C PHE A 138 4.27 -9.22 -2.93
N LYS A 139 4.51 -10.12 -3.88
CA LYS A 139 4.57 -9.78 -5.30
C LYS A 139 3.22 -9.27 -5.83
N PRO A 140 3.25 -8.50 -6.93
CA PRO A 140 2.02 -7.89 -7.49
C PRO A 140 0.88 -8.87 -7.75
N GLY A 141 1.19 -10.08 -8.21
CA GLY A 141 0.19 -11.10 -8.50
C GLY A 141 -0.44 -11.76 -7.28
N VAL A 142 0.11 -11.53 -6.08
CA VAL A 142 -0.46 -12.08 -4.84
C VAL A 142 -1.75 -11.31 -4.55
N LYS A 143 -2.88 -12.02 -4.55
CA LYS A 143 -4.19 -11.39 -4.34
C LYS A 143 -4.39 -11.05 -2.87
N PRO A 144 -5.23 -10.03 -2.56
CA PRO A 144 -5.45 -9.61 -1.17
C PRO A 144 -5.93 -10.71 -0.23
N PHE A 145 -6.67 -11.70 -0.73
CA PHE A 145 -7.14 -12.83 0.08
C PHE A 145 -6.28 -14.09 -0.05
N ASP A 146 -5.07 -13.96 -0.62
CA ASP A 146 -4.11 -15.06 -0.59
C ASP A 146 -3.91 -15.52 0.87
N GLU A 147 -3.89 -16.85 1.08
CA GLU A 147 -3.85 -17.40 2.44
C GLU A 147 -2.60 -16.99 3.21
N ASN A 148 -1.46 -16.82 2.54
CA ASN A 148 -0.23 -16.40 3.19
C ASN A 148 -0.29 -14.93 3.63
N LEU A 149 -0.91 -14.07 2.80
CA LEU A 149 -1.10 -12.66 3.14
C LEU A 149 -2.08 -12.52 4.32
N ILE A 150 -3.21 -13.23 4.27
CA ILE A 150 -4.20 -13.22 5.35
C ILE A 150 -3.59 -13.72 6.65
N ALA A 151 -2.85 -14.83 6.60
CA ALA A 151 -2.18 -15.36 7.79
C ALA A 151 -1.22 -14.34 8.40
N ALA A 152 -0.42 -13.67 7.56
CA ALA A 152 0.52 -12.65 8.02
C ALA A 152 -0.21 -11.46 8.66
N ILE A 153 -1.32 -11.01 8.08
CA ILE A 153 -2.14 -9.93 8.63
C ILE A 153 -2.66 -10.34 10.01
N GLU A 154 -3.23 -11.53 10.14
CA GLU A 154 -3.83 -11.99 11.39
C GLU A 154 -2.79 -12.14 12.50
N VAL A 155 -1.62 -12.69 12.17
CA VAL A 155 -0.51 -12.78 13.13
C VAL A 155 -0.07 -11.39 13.60
N ALA A 156 0.06 -10.45 12.67
CA ALA A 156 0.46 -9.07 12.99
C ALA A 156 -0.57 -8.37 13.89
N LEU A 157 -1.87 -8.58 13.62
CA LEU A 157 -2.94 -7.99 14.41
C LEU A 157 -3.00 -8.55 15.84
N ASP A 158 -2.60 -9.80 16.01
CA ASP A 158 -2.59 -10.47 17.32
C ASP A 158 -1.35 -10.17 18.15
N SER A 159 -0.42 -9.42 17.62
CA SER A 159 0.84 -9.10 18.30
C SER A 159 0.67 -8.01 19.36
#